data_1b6d96878a74b1ba635476912f7032ce
#
_entry.id   1b6d96878a74b1ba635476912f7032ce
#
_cell.length_a   1.000
_cell.length_b   1.000
_cell.length_c   1.000
_cell.angle_alpha   90.00
_cell.angle_beta   90.00
_cell.angle_gamma   90.00
#
_symmetry.space_group_name_H-M   'P 1'
#
loop_
_entity.id
_entity.type
_entity.pdbx_description
1 polymer ?
#
loop_
_entity_poly.entity_id
_entity_poly.type
_entity_poly.pdbx_seq_one_letter_code
_entity_poly.pdbx_strand_id
1 'polypeptide(L)'
;TDADALGIERATVNPRATEHIPDIIALIEKLIDKGLAYACDNGDVYYNTQAFPGYGKLCGQNLEDLESGARIDVDPNKRHPMDFAVWKAQKPGEPAWESPWGMGRPGWHIECSAMSMKYLGETLDIHCGGKDLVFPHHENEIAQSEGATGKPFVHYWMHNGFINVDNQKMSKSLGNFFTVRDIAKEFDLEAVRMFMLSAQYRSPINFSREMIEQAKASLDRLYTARDHYL
;
A
#
# COMPACT_ATOMS: atom_id res chain seq x y z
N THR A 1 11.71 -16.59 -3.10
CA THR A 1 10.67 -15.66 -3.60
C THR A 1 11.20 -14.87 -4.79
N ASP A 2 10.34 -14.13 -5.50
CA ASP A 2 10.74 -13.25 -6.60
C ASP A 2 11.66 -12.12 -6.09
N ALA A 3 11.42 -11.64 -4.88
CA ALA A 3 12.29 -10.67 -4.20
C ALA A 3 13.70 -11.24 -3.91
N ASP A 4 13.78 -12.47 -3.41
CA ASP A 4 15.08 -13.13 -3.17
C ASP A 4 15.87 -13.30 -4.50
N ALA A 5 15.16 -13.64 -5.58
CA ALA A 5 15.76 -13.80 -6.90
C ALA A 5 16.30 -12.47 -7.48
N LEU A 6 15.65 -11.35 -7.17
CA LEU A 6 16.12 -10.00 -7.50
C LEU A 6 17.23 -9.50 -6.57
N GLY A 7 17.68 -10.29 -5.60
CA GLY A 7 18.68 -9.88 -4.61
C GLY A 7 18.20 -8.79 -3.66
N ILE A 8 16.89 -8.72 -3.40
CA ILE A 8 16.32 -7.78 -2.42
C ILE A 8 16.51 -8.37 -1.03
N GLU A 9 17.16 -7.62 -0.15
CA GLU A 9 17.33 -8.00 1.24
C GLU A 9 15.97 -8.08 1.95
N ARG A 10 15.84 -9.06 2.83
CA ARG A 10 14.63 -9.22 3.62
C ARG A 10 14.50 -8.11 4.65
N ALA A 11 13.29 -7.62 4.83
CA ALA A 11 13.00 -6.69 5.92
C ALA A 11 13.26 -7.36 7.29
N THR A 12 13.63 -6.55 8.29
CA THR A 12 13.83 -7.01 9.68
C THR A 12 12.59 -7.70 10.24
N VAL A 13 11.41 -7.17 9.89
CA VAL A 13 10.11 -7.74 10.25
C VAL A 13 9.23 -7.83 9.00
N ASN A 14 8.61 -8.99 8.79
CA ASN A 14 7.60 -9.22 7.76
C ASN A 14 6.28 -9.60 8.46
N PRO A 15 5.50 -8.63 8.94
CA PRO A 15 4.31 -8.90 9.72
C PRO A 15 3.19 -9.51 8.86
N ARG A 16 2.38 -10.36 9.48
CA ARG A 16 1.20 -10.95 8.86
C ARG A 16 -0.05 -10.42 9.54
N ALA A 17 -1.01 -9.91 8.78
CA ALA A 17 -2.26 -9.37 9.32
C ALA A 17 -3.00 -10.42 10.19
N THR A 18 -2.94 -11.69 9.79
CA THR A 18 -3.57 -12.81 10.54
C THR A 18 -2.98 -13.04 11.94
N GLU A 19 -1.77 -12.57 12.20
CA GLU A 19 -1.10 -12.66 13.51
C GLU A 19 -1.33 -11.39 14.35
N HIS A 20 -2.01 -10.37 13.79
CA HIS A 20 -2.20 -9.05 14.40
C HIS A 20 -3.66 -8.66 14.58
N ILE A 21 -4.59 -9.62 14.51
CA ILE A 21 -6.02 -9.36 14.68
C ILE A 21 -6.34 -8.65 16.01
N PRO A 22 -5.75 -9.05 17.16
CA PRO A 22 -5.99 -8.31 18.42
C PRO A 22 -5.52 -6.85 18.37
N ASP A 23 -4.37 -6.57 17.75
CA ASP A 23 -3.84 -5.22 17.61
C ASP A 23 -4.75 -4.35 16.72
N ILE A 24 -5.29 -4.95 15.66
CA ILE A 24 -6.21 -4.29 14.72
C ILE A 24 -7.53 -3.96 15.44
N ILE A 25 -8.10 -4.92 16.19
CA ILE A 25 -9.33 -4.71 16.96
C ILE A 25 -9.13 -3.58 17.97
N ALA A 26 -8.04 -3.60 18.73
CA ALA A 26 -7.74 -2.56 19.71
C ALA A 26 -7.60 -1.16 19.07
N LEU A 27 -7.03 -1.08 17.86
CA LEU A 27 -6.96 0.18 17.13
C LEU A 27 -8.36 0.66 16.70
N ILE A 28 -9.21 -0.23 16.23
CA ILE A 28 -10.59 0.10 15.82
C ILE A 28 -11.41 0.56 17.04
N GLU A 29 -11.32 -0.14 18.17
CA GLU A 29 -11.99 0.27 19.43
C GLU A 29 -11.56 1.68 19.82
N LYS A 30 -10.26 1.98 19.77
CA LYS A 30 -9.75 3.32 20.06
C LYS A 30 -10.30 4.40 19.12
N LEU A 31 -10.52 4.06 17.83
CA LEU A 31 -11.13 4.97 16.87
C LEU A 31 -12.63 5.19 17.16
N ILE A 32 -13.34 4.14 17.57
CA ILE A 32 -14.75 4.24 17.98
C ILE A 32 -14.88 5.11 19.22
N ASP A 33 -14.08 4.87 20.25
CA ASP A 33 -14.08 5.65 21.50
C ASP A 33 -13.84 7.15 21.27
N LYS A 34 -13.07 7.48 20.22
CA LYS A 34 -12.81 8.87 19.79
C LYS A 34 -13.88 9.44 18.85
N GLY A 35 -14.90 8.67 18.48
CA GLY A 35 -15.96 9.10 17.56
C GLY A 35 -15.50 9.16 16.09
N LEU A 36 -14.33 8.58 15.76
CA LEU A 36 -13.76 8.55 14.42
C LEU A 36 -14.18 7.30 13.61
N ALA A 37 -14.76 6.32 14.27
CA ALA A 37 -15.35 5.14 13.63
C ALA A 37 -16.68 4.80 14.27
N TYR A 38 -17.51 4.02 13.58
CA TYR A 38 -18.82 3.59 14.06
C TYR A 38 -19.14 2.18 13.59
N ALA A 39 -19.73 1.38 14.50
CA ALA A 39 -20.23 0.07 14.19
C ALA A 39 -21.66 0.16 13.61
N CYS A 40 -21.96 -0.76 12.71
CA CYS A 40 -23.27 -0.92 12.08
C CYS A 40 -23.95 -2.22 12.57
N ASP A 41 -25.27 -2.27 12.47
CA ASP A 41 -26.08 -3.43 12.93
C ASP A 41 -25.74 -4.74 12.19
N ASN A 42 -25.18 -4.63 10.98
CA ASN A 42 -24.75 -5.77 10.17
C ASN A 42 -23.38 -6.34 10.56
N GLY A 43 -22.69 -5.74 11.55
CA GLY A 43 -21.36 -6.14 12.01
C GLY A 43 -20.18 -5.48 11.26
N ASP A 44 -20.44 -4.60 10.29
CA ASP A 44 -19.41 -3.77 9.68
C ASP A 44 -19.03 -2.61 10.61
N VAL A 45 -17.76 -2.15 10.52
CA VAL A 45 -17.33 -0.93 11.17
C VAL A 45 -16.71 -0.01 10.12
N TYR A 46 -17.19 1.22 10.06
CA TYR A 46 -16.71 2.24 9.13
C TYR A 46 -15.96 3.36 9.84
N TYR A 47 -14.91 3.88 9.19
CA TYR A 47 -14.27 5.12 9.57
C TYR A 47 -15.10 6.30 9.08
N ASN A 48 -15.32 7.29 9.96
CA ASN A 48 -16.04 8.52 9.66
C ASN A 48 -15.08 9.58 9.11
N THR A 49 -14.99 9.70 7.79
CA THR A 49 -14.04 10.61 7.14
C THR A 49 -14.31 12.08 7.44
N GLN A 50 -15.57 12.46 7.67
CA GLN A 50 -15.94 13.84 8.02
C GLN A 50 -15.50 14.25 9.44
N ALA A 51 -15.29 13.26 10.33
CA ALA A 51 -14.80 13.54 11.68
C ALA A 51 -13.29 13.80 11.74
N PHE A 52 -12.55 13.59 10.64
CA PHE A 52 -11.11 13.85 10.57
C PHE A 52 -10.83 15.06 9.65
N PRO A 53 -10.57 16.26 10.23
CA PRO A 53 -10.44 17.51 9.45
C PRO A 53 -9.28 17.52 8.44
N GLY A 54 -8.30 16.64 8.64
CA GLY A 54 -7.12 16.51 7.75
C GLY A 54 -7.28 15.50 6.62
N TYR A 55 -8.48 14.93 6.39
CA TYR A 55 -8.67 13.95 5.33
C TYR A 55 -8.46 14.57 3.95
N GLY A 56 -7.65 13.91 3.12
CA GLY A 56 -7.27 14.41 1.80
C GLY A 56 -5.94 15.19 1.76
N LYS A 57 -5.26 15.37 2.89
CA LYS A 57 -4.03 16.19 2.97
C LYS A 57 -2.85 15.62 2.18
N LEU A 58 -2.74 14.28 2.05
CA LEU A 58 -1.66 13.64 1.32
C LEU A 58 -1.89 13.73 -0.19
N CYS A 59 -3.12 13.47 -0.65
CA CYS A 59 -3.46 13.57 -2.06
C CYS A 59 -3.70 15.02 -2.52
N GLY A 60 -3.78 15.98 -1.59
CA GLY A 60 -3.98 17.40 -1.90
C GLY A 60 -5.37 17.74 -2.40
N GLN A 61 -6.38 16.94 -2.04
CA GLN A 61 -7.77 17.10 -2.45
C GLN A 61 -8.66 17.20 -1.20
N ASN A 62 -9.70 18.02 -1.28
CA ASN A 62 -10.73 18.04 -0.24
C ASN A 62 -11.76 16.91 -0.46
N LEU A 63 -12.62 16.68 0.55
CA LEU A 63 -13.62 15.60 0.49
C LEU A 63 -14.58 15.75 -0.69
N GLU A 64 -15.02 16.98 -1.02
CA GLU A 64 -15.95 17.25 -2.12
C GLU A 64 -15.35 16.90 -3.48
N ASP A 65 -14.06 17.22 -3.69
CA ASP A 65 -13.33 16.87 -4.90
C ASP A 65 -13.15 15.34 -5.02
N LEU A 66 -12.87 14.67 -3.90
CA LEU A 66 -12.74 13.23 -3.84
C LEU A 66 -14.04 12.50 -4.15
N GLU A 67 -15.18 13.01 -3.66
CA GLU A 67 -16.52 12.48 -3.96
C GLU A 67 -16.84 12.56 -5.45
N SER A 68 -16.55 13.69 -6.08
CA SER A 68 -16.84 13.91 -7.49
C SER A 68 -16.03 13.00 -8.43
N GLY A 69 -14.86 12.54 -7.98
CA GLY A 69 -13.94 11.67 -8.75
C GLY A 69 -14.04 10.18 -8.43
N ALA A 70 -14.69 9.79 -7.34
CA ALA A 70 -14.73 8.42 -6.91
C ALA A 70 -15.91 7.65 -7.53
N ARG A 71 -15.65 6.37 -7.93
CA ARG A 71 -16.74 5.39 -8.11
C ARG A 71 -17.24 4.99 -6.73
N ILE A 72 -18.29 5.66 -6.26
CA ILE A 72 -18.86 5.41 -4.95
C ILE A 72 -19.84 4.25 -5.06
N ASP A 73 -19.51 3.11 -4.45
CA ASP A 73 -20.49 2.09 -4.15
C ASP A 73 -21.45 2.62 -3.05
N VAL A 74 -22.71 2.75 -3.39
CA VAL A 74 -23.75 3.20 -2.46
C VAL A 74 -24.02 2.05 -1.47
N ASP A 75 -23.34 2.09 -0.32
CA ASP A 75 -23.61 1.21 0.79
C ASP A 75 -24.55 1.95 1.78
N PRO A 76 -25.76 1.45 2.01
CA PRO A 76 -26.75 2.11 2.88
C PRO A 76 -26.33 2.17 4.35
N ASN A 77 -25.31 1.41 4.76
CA ASN A 77 -24.79 1.42 6.12
C ASN A 77 -23.77 2.56 6.35
N LYS A 78 -23.25 3.16 5.29
CA LYS A 78 -22.33 4.29 5.41
C LYS A 78 -23.08 5.58 5.75
N ARG A 79 -22.57 6.35 6.69
CA ARG A 79 -23.07 7.69 6.99
C ARG A 79 -22.69 8.71 5.93
N HIS A 80 -21.54 8.49 5.28
CA HIS A 80 -21.02 9.32 4.20
C HIS A 80 -20.40 8.44 3.11
N PRO A 81 -20.55 8.78 1.82
CA PRO A 81 -20.02 7.96 0.71
C PRO A 81 -18.53 7.65 0.81
N MET A 82 -17.74 8.59 1.32
CA MET A 82 -16.29 8.45 1.48
C MET A 82 -15.87 7.65 2.70
N ASP A 83 -16.79 7.29 3.60
CA ASP A 83 -16.47 6.42 4.73
C ASP A 83 -15.98 5.07 4.22
N PHE A 84 -14.98 4.51 4.90
CA PHE A 84 -14.37 3.26 4.48
C PHE A 84 -14.36 2.23 5.60
N ALA A 85 -14.49 0.96 5.22
CA ALA A 85 -14.57 -0.13 6.19
C ALA A 85 -13.21 -0.36 6.87
N VAL A 86 -13.20 -0.37 8.19
CA VAL A 86 -12.07 -0.79 9.04
C VAL A 86 -12.26 -2.22 9.54
N TRP A 87 -13.51 -2.70 9.65
CA TRP A 87 -13.88 -4.08 9.89
C TRP A 87 -15.05 -4.47 8.99
N LYS A 88 -15.02 -5.67 8.43
CA LYS A 88 -16.07 -6.19 7.55
C LYS A 88 -16.66 -7.44 8.16
N ALA A 89 -17.96 -7.47 8.31
CA ALA A 89 -18.70 -8.66 8.72
C ALA A 89 -18.42 -9.85 7.80
N GLN A 90 -18.39 -11.03 8.37
CA GLN A 90 -18.07 -12.27 7.66
C GLN A 90 -19.03 -12.52 6.49
N LYS A 91 -18.46 -12.90 5.35
CA LYS A 91 -19.21 -13.47 4.22
C LYS A 91 -18.91 -14.96 4.08
N PRO A 92 -19.86 -15.76 3.54
CA PRO A 92 -19.63 -17.18 3.33
C PRO A 92 -18.35 -17.46 2.53
N GLY A 93 -17.48 -18.35 3.06
CA GLY A 93 -16.23 -18.73 2.42
C GLY A 93 -15.03 -17.79 2.64
N GLU A 94 -15.22 -16.66 3.34
CA GLU A 94 -14.11 -15.77 3.73
C GLU A 94 -13.54 -16.18 5.10
N PRO A 95 -12.20 -16.03 5.30
CA PRO A 95 -11.62 -16.13 6.64
C PRO A 95 -12.22 -15.06 7.55
N ALA A 96 -12.47 -15.42 8.81
CA ALA A 96 -13.04 -14.49 9.78
C ALA A 96 -12.50 -14.77 11.19
N TRP A 97 -12.53 -13.74 12.02
CA TRP A 97 -12.11 -13.75 13.42
C TRP A 97 -13.19 -13.13 14.30
N GLU A 98 -13.24 -13.55 15.55
CA GLU A 98 -14.10 -12.93 16.54
C GLU A 98 -13.70 -11.48 16.82
N SER A 99 -14.70 -10.62 16.99
CA SER A 99 -14.52 -9.23 17.39
C SER A 99 -15.71 -8.76 18.23
N PRO A 100 -15.63 -7.59 18.88
CA PRO A 100 -16.77 -6.99 19.58
C PRO A 100 -18.00 -6.73 18.69
N TRP A 101 -17.81 -6.69 17.37
CA TRP A 101 -18.86 -6.42 16.37
C TRP A 101 -19.38 -7.71 15.71
N GLY A 102 -18.87 -8.86 16.12
CA GLY A 102 -19.18 -10.18 15.57
C GLY A 102 -18.06 -10.76 14.73
N MET A 103 -18.35 -11.90 14.08
CA MET A 103 -17.40 -12.56 13.18
C MET A 103 -17.14 -11.70 11.95
N GLY A 104 -15.86 -11.49 11.61
CA GLY A 104 -15.50 -10.66 10.48
C GLY A 104 -14.00 -10.64 10.21
N ARG A 105 -13.59 -9.70 9.38
CA ARG A 105 -12.17 -9.49 9.00
C ARG A 105 -11.82 -8.02 8.92
N PRO A 106 -10.54 -7.67 9.06
CA PRO A 106 -10.07 -6.29 8.89
C PRO A 106 -10.43 -5.71 7.52
N GLY A 107 -10.64 -4.40 7.48
CA GLY A 107 -10.49 -3.62 6.26
C GLY A 107 -9.01 -3.56 5.85
N TRP A 108 -8.74 -3.37 4.57
CA TRP A 108 -7.36 -3.40 4.06
C TRP A 108 -6.44 -2.35 4.71
N HIS A 109 -6.93 -1.15 4.95
CA HIS A 109 -6.11 -0.02 5.39
C HIS A 109 -5.70 -0.12 6.86
N ILE A 110 -6.56 -0.69 7.73
CA ILE A 110 -6.32 -0.78 9.16
C ILE A 110 -5.20 -1.78 9.50
N GLU A 111 -4.99 -2.78 8.64
CA GLU A 111 -3.91 -3.75 8.80
C GLU A 111 -2.55 -3.05 8.81
N CYS A 112 -2.30 -2.20 7.82
CA CYS A 112 -1.03 -1.47 7.70
C CYS A 112 -0.84 -0.48 8.85
N SER A 113 -1.87 0.27 9.24
CA SER A 113 -1.80 1.18 10.38
C SER A 113 -1.46 0.47 11.68
N ALA A 114 -2.15 -0.64 11.99
CA ALA A 114 -1.92 -1.38 13.22
C ALA A 114 -0.52 -2.01 13.26
N MET A 115 -0.13 -2.69 12.16
CA MET A 115 1.16 -3.38 12.11
C MET A 115 2.34 -2.41 12.10
N SER A 116 2.29 -1.35 11.30
CA SER A 116 3.37 -0.36 11.24
C SER A 116 3.58 0.35 12.58
N MET A 117 2.52 0.81 13.22
CA MET A 117 2.63 1.45 14.54
C MET A 117 3.13 0.50 15.62
N LYS A 118 2.81 -0.79 15.55
CA LYS A 118 3.30 -1.79 16.50
C LYS A 118 4.82 -1.96 16.46
N TYR A 119 5.40 -1.99 15.28
CA TYR A 119 6.83 -2.26 15.09
C TYR A 119 7.70 -1.02 14.98
N LEU A 120 7.16 0.08 14.50
CA LEU A 120 7.89 1.31 14.20
C LEU A 120 7.51 2.49 15.11
N GLY A 121 6.47 2.32 15.96
CA GLY A 121 5.97 3.39 16.83
C GLY A 121 4.88 4.22 16.15
N GLU A 122 4.37 5.22 16.89
CA GLU A 122 3.20 6.02 16.45
C GLU A 122 3.52 6.96 15.29
N THR A 123 4.79 7.28 15.07
CA THR A 123 5.28 8.10 13.95
C THR A 123 6.42 7.38 13.24
N LEU A 124 6.25 7.13 11.95
CA LEU A 124 7.22 6.48 11.09
C LEU A 124 8.16 7.51 10.46
N ASP A 125 9.44 7.16 10.30
CA ASP A 125 10.38 8.02 9.57
C ASP A 125 10.02 8.08 8.08
N ILE A 126 9.91 6.93 7.43
CA ILE A 126 9.64 6.82 5.99
C ILE A 126 8.56 5.77 5.75
N HIS A 127 7.55 6.11 4.94
CA HIS A 127 6.56 5.18 4.42
C HIS A 127 6.55 5.19 2.90
N CYS A 128 6.67 4.01 2.30
CA CYS A 128 6.83 3.86 0.85
C CYS A 128 5.66 3.09 0.23
N GLY A 129 5.40 3.35 -1.05
CA GLY A 129 4.43 2.58 -1.82
C GLY A 129 4.34 3.02 -3.28
N GLY A 130 3.48 2.39 -4.04
CA GLY A 130 3.17 2.82 -5.40
C GLY A 130 2.36 4.12 -5.40
N LYS A 131 2.44 4.88 -6.48
CA LYS A 131 1.68 6.14 -6.62
C LYS A 131 0.15 5.93 -6.54
N ASP A 132 -0.33 4.76 -6.88
CA ASP A 132 -1.74 4.36 -6.77
C ASP A 132 -2.21 4.17 -5.32
N LEU A 133 -1.29 4.00 -4.37
CA LEU A 133 -1.61 3.89 -2.96
C LEU A 133 -1.80 5.24 -2.27
N VAL A 134 -1.39 6.36 -2.88
CA VAL A 134 -1.58 7.71 -2.30
C VAL A 134 -3.03 7.88 -1.85
N PHE A 135 -3.96 7.53 -2.72
CA PHE A 135 -5.38 7.53 -2.44
C PHE A 135 -6.04 6.27 -3.03
N PRO A 136 -6.90 5.58 -2.26
CA PRO A 136 -7.31 5.92 -0.89
C PRO A 136 -6.42 5.35 0.22
N HIS A 137 -5.48 4.43 -0.06
CA HIS A 137 -4.84 3.57 0.95
C HIS A 137 -4.05 4.38 2.00
N HIS A 138 -3.04 5.14 1.57
CA HIS A 138 -2.19 5.90 2.49
C HIS A 138 -2.93 7.08 3.15
N GLU A 139 -3.87 7.70 2.44
CA GLU A 139 -4.74 8.72 3.04
C GLU A 139 -5.57 8.12 4.19
N ASN A 140 -6.09 6.90 4.00
CA ASN A 140 -6.85 6.20 5.03
C ASN A 140 -5.96 5.77 6.21
N GLU A 141 -4.71 5.36 5.94
CA GLU A 141 -3.74 5.06 7.00
C GLU A 141 -3.43 6.30 7.86
N ILE A 142 -3.28 7.47 7.22
CA ILE A 142 -3.11 8.74 7.94
C ILE A 142 -4.31 9.01 8.85
N ALA A 143 -5.52 8.92 8.30
CA ALA A 143 -6.73 9.18 9.06
C ALA A 143 -6.86 8.24 10.27
N GLN A 144 -6.59 6.95 10.10
CA GLN A 144 -6.61 5.96 11.17
C GLN A 144 -5.55 6.23 12.23
N SER A 145 -4.30 6.39 11.81
CA SER A 145 -3.15 6.49 12.71
C SER A 145 -3.13 7.81 13.47
N GLU A 146 -3.30 8.93 12.77
CA GLU A 146 -3.34 10.25 13.40
C GLU A 146 -4.62 10.46 14.21
N GLY A 147 -5.75 9.94 13.72
CA GLY A 147 -6.98 9.94 14.51
C GLY A 147 -6.84 9.19 15.82
N ALA A 148 -6.19 8.03 15.81
CA ALA A 148 -5.97 7.23 17.01
C ALA A 148 -4.94 7.85 17.95
N THR A 149 -3.85 8.42 17.45
CA THR A 149 -2.69 8.85 18.26
C THR A 149 -2.70 10.35 18.56
N GLY A 150 -3.25 11.17 17.69
CA GLY A 150 -3.14 12.63 17.73
C GLY A 150 -1.75 13.14 17.32
N LYS A 151 -0.90 12.28 16.73
CA LYS A 151 0.47 12.59 16.29
C LYS A 151 0.58 12.44 14.78
N PRO A 152 1.53 13.13 14.12
CA PRO A 152 1.84 12.86 12.71
C PRO A 152 2.20 11.39 12.51
N PHE A 153 1.61 10.76 11.49
CA PHE A 153 1.85 9.33 11.25
C PHE A 153 3.18 9.07 10.56
N VAL A 154 3.56 9.90 9.58
CA VAL A 154 4.77 9.70 8.78
C VAL A 154 5.49 11.01 8.53
N HIS A 155 6.83 11.00 8.68
CA HIS A 155 7.66 12.16 8.36
C HIS A 155 7.87 12.31 6.85
N TYR A 156 8.18 11.19 6.15
CA TYR A 156 8.50 11.21 4.71
C TYR A 156 7.73 10.15 3.94
N TRP A 157 6.92 10.58 2.99
CA TRP A 157 6.21 9.73 2.06
C TRP A 157 7.02 9.56 0.77
N MET A 158 7.22 8.31 0.33
CA MET A 158 7.89 8.01 -0.93
C MET A 158 6.98 7.17 -1.82
N HIS A 159 6.60 7.72 -2.97
CA HIS A 159 5.73 7.04 -3.93
C HIS A 159 6.47 6.82 -5.25
N ASN A 160 6.64 5.57 -5.65
CA ASN A 160 7.26 5.23 -6.92
C ASN A 160 6.26 5.24 -8.07
N GLY A 161 6.78 5.60 -9.26
CA GLY A 161 6.03 5.55 -10.50
C GLY A 161 5.67 4.13 -10.93
N PHE A 162 4.82 4.03 -11.96
CA PHE A 162 4.40 2.75 -12.53
C PHE A 162 5.46 2.18 -13.48
N ILE A 163 5.40 0.86 -13.69
CA ILE A 163 6.05 0.23 -14.83
C ILE A 163 5.06 0.25 -16.00
N ASN A 164 5.50 0.86 -17.10
CA ASN A 164 4.80 0.83 -18.37
C ASN A 164 5.44 -0.23 -19.28
N VAL A 165 4.67 -0.74 -20.21
CA VAL A 165 5.13 -1.61 -21.29
C VAL A 165 4.68 -0.95 -22.59
N ASP A 166 5.62 -0.69 -23.49
CA ASP A 166 5.35 0.01 -24.75
C ASP A 166 4.56 1.33 -24.54
N ASN A 167 4.98 2.12 -23.54
CA ASN A 167 4.35 3.38 -23.13
C ASN A 167 2.90 3.26 -22.62
N GLN A 168 2.42 2.06 -22.34
CA GLN A 168 1.12 1.80 -21.74
C GLN A 168 1.29 1.23 -20.33
N LYS A 169 0.41 1.60 -19.40
CA LYS A 169 0.40 1.03 -18.06
C LYS A 169 0.28 -0.50 -18.15
N MET A 170 1.20 -1.21 -17.49
CA MET A 170 1.13 -2.67 -17.40
C MET A 170 -0.13 -3.10 -16.67
N SER A 171 -0.96 -3.93 -17.30
CA SER A 171 -2.15 -4.50 -16.68
C SER A 171 -2.52 -5.86 -17.25
N LYS A 172 -3.17 -6.70 -16.44
CA LYS A 172 -3.68 -8.00 -16.87
C LYS A 172 -4.75 -7.88 -17.97
N SER A 173 -5.58 -6.85 -17.90
CA SER A 173 -6.66 -6.61 -18.86
C SER A 173 -6.16 -6.24 -20.27
N LEU A 174 -4.98 -5.62 -20.35
CA LEU A 174 -4.34 -5.28 -21.64
C LEU A 174 -3.49 -6.41 -22.22
N GLY A 175 -3.31 -7.51 -21.49
CA GLY A 175 -2.48 -8.63 -21.94
C GLY A 175 -0.97 -8.33 -22.03
N ASN A 176 -0.53 -7.17 -21.56
CA ASN A 176 0.87 -6.74 -21.52
C ASN A 176 1.54 -7.00 -20.15
N PHE A 177 0.94 -7.86 -19.33
CA PHE A 177 1.42 -8.24 -18.01
C PHE A 177 2.40 -9.42 -18.11
N PHE A 178 3.54 -9.30 -17.43
CA PHE A 178 4.51 -10.38 -17.25
C PHE A 178 4.99 -10.40 -15.79
N THR A 179 5.45 -11.56 -15.35
CA THR A 179 5.98 -11.75 -14.00
C THR A 179 7.50 -11.66 -13.98
N VAL A 180 8.09 -11.44 -12.80
CA VAL A 180 9.55 -11.55 -12.60
C VAL A 180 10.06 -12.92 -13.10
N ARG A 181 9.30 -13.99 -12.89
CA ARG A 181 9.65 -15.35 -13.33
C ARG A 181 9.67 -15.50 -14.85
N ASP A 182 8.83 -14.74 -15.55
CA ASP A 182 8.84 -14.76 -17.03
C ASP A 182 10.08 -14.03 -17.55
N ILE A 183 10.41 -12.89 -16.96
CA ILE A 183 11.64 -12.14 -17.30
C ILE A 183 12.89 -12.96 -16.99
N ALA A 184 12.92 -13.68 -15.88
CA ALA A 184 14.06 -14.50 -15.45
C ALA A 184 14.40 -15.64 -16.41
N LYS A 185 13.48 -16.01 -17.31
CA LYS A 185 13.77 -17.00 -18.37
C LYS A 185 14.66 -16.47 -19.48
N GLU A 186 14.74 -15.15 -19.61
CA GLU A 186 15.41 -14.47 -20.73
C GLU A 186 16.55 -13.55 -20.29
N PHE A 187 16.44 -12.96 -19.09
CA PHE A 187 17.38 -11.96 -18.60
C PHE A 187 17.90 -12.32 -17.20
N ASP A 188 19.13 -11.87 -16.94
CA ASP A 188 19.69 -11.87 -15.60
C ASP A 188 18.90 -10.89 -14.72
N LEU A 189 18.47 -11.35 -13.54
CA LEU A 189 17.65 -10.54 -12.62
C LEU A 189 18.43 -9.39 -12.00
N GLU A 190 19.75 -9.43 -11.95
CA GLU A 190 20.56 -8.28 -11.53
C GLU A 190 20.52 -7.16 -12.57
N ALA A 191 20.50 -7.49 -13.87
CA ALA A 191 20.25 -6.52 -14.93
C ALA A 191 18.85 -5.90 -14.85
N VAL A 192 17.84 -6.71 -14.49
CA VAL A 192 16.47 -6.22 -14.23
C VAL A 192 16.45 -5.28 -13.04
N ARG A 193 17.13 -5.60 -11.96
CA ARG A 193 17.30 -4.71 -10.80
C ARG A 193 17.98 -3.41 -11.18
N MET A 194 19.05 -3.46 -11.96
CA MET A 194 19.74 -2.27 -12.47
C MET A 194 18.82 -1.41 -13.32
N PHE A 195 18.01 -2.01 -14.18
CA PHE A 195 16.98 -1.32 -14.95
C PHE A 195 15.97 -0.59 -14.04
N MET A 196 15.43 -1.25 -13.04
CA MET A 196 14.47 -0.65 -12.10
C MET A 196 15.07 0.54 -11.34
N LEU A 197 16.36 0.52 -11.05
CA LEU A 197 17.09 1.58 -10.34
C LEU A 197 17.62 2.69 -11.27
N SER A 198 17.51 2.53 -12.60
CA SER A 198 18.09 3.46 -13.58
C SER A 198 17.31 4.77 -13.71
N ALA A 199 16.07 4.82 -13.25
CA ALA A 199 15.20 6.00 -13.33
C ALA A 199 14.99 6.61 -11.93
N GLN A 200 14.62 7.89 -11.92
CA GLN A 200 14.16 8.55 -10.70
C GLN A 200 12.86 7.88 -10.22
N TYR A 201 12.79 7.49 -8.96
CA TYR A 201 11.75 6.60 -8.44
C TYR A 201 10.31 7.09 -8.64
N ARG A 202 10.06 8.40 -8.69
CA ARG A 202 8.72 8.98 -8.93
C ARG A 202 8.27 8.89 -10.38
N SER A 203 9.22 8.73 -11.32
CA SER A 203 8.93 8.69 -12.74
C SER A 203 8.49 7.30 -13.17
N PRO A 204 7.51 7.17 -14.08
CA PRO A 204 7.20 5.89 -14.69
C PRO A 204 8.43 5.34 -15.44
N ILE A 205 8.63 4.03 -15.35
CA ILE A 205 9.68 3.33 -16.09
C ILE A 205 9.00 2.60 -17.24
N ASN A 206 9.50 2.78 -18.47
CA ASN A 206 9.01 2.04 -19.61
C ASN A 206 9.86 0.78 -19.82
N PHE A 207 9.26 -0.38 -19.63
CA PHE A 207 9.92 -1.67 -19.87
C PHE A 207 9.97 -1.98 -21.36
N SER A 208 11.17 -2.29 -21.85
CA SER A 208 11.38 -2.98 -23.11
C SER A 208 12.61 -3.88 -23.00
N ARG A 209 12.75 -4.83 -23.93
CA ARG A 209 13.93 -5.74 -23.97
C ARG A 209 15.21 -4.95 -24.13
N GLU A 210 15.21 -3.94 -24.99
CA GLU A 210 16.36 -3.07 -25.26
C GLU A 210 16.82 -2.31 -24.01
N MET A 211 15.87 -1.90 -23.17
CA MET A 211 16.18 -1.21 -21.90
C MET A 211 16.86 -2.14 -20.89
N ILE A 212 16.46 -3.41 -20.84
CA ILE A 212 17.14 -4.41 -20.00
C ILE A 212 18.55 -4.71 -20.53
N GLU A 213 18.73 -4.82 -21.85
CA GLU A 213 20.05 -5.02 -22.47
C GLU A 213 20.98 -3.83 -22.20
N GLN A 214 20.47 -2.61 -22.27
CA GLN A 214 21.23 -1.40 -21.90
C GLN A 214 21.61 -1.40 -20.41
N ALA A 215 20.70 -1.79 -19.53
CA ALA A 215 20.97 -1.94 -18.11
C ALA A 215 22.04 -3.00 -17.85
N LYS A 216 21.97 -4.15 -18.56
CA LYS A 216 22.98 -5.20 -18.50
C LYS A 216 24.35 -4.68 -18.94
N ALA A 217 24.44 -3.99 -20.08
CA ALA A 217 25.70 -3.41 -20.54
C ALA A 217 26.27 -2.38 -19.55
N SER A 218 25.40 -1.65 -18.82
CA SER A 218 25.83 -0.74 -17.77
C SER A 218 26.35 -1.48 -16.54
N LEU A 219 25.68 -2.56 -16.15
CA LEU A 219 26.12 -3.44 -15.06
C LEU A 219 27.49 -4.08 -15.38
N ASP A 220 27.65 -4.62 -16.59
CA ASP A 220 28.91 -5.22 -17.04
C ASP A 220 30.09 -4.23 -16.96
N ARG A 221 29.85 -2.95 -17.26
CA ARG A 221 30.89 -1.89 -17.09
C ARG A 221 31.25 -1.65 -15.63
N LEU A 222 30.27 -1.70 -14.72
CA LEU A 222 30.53 -1.59 -13.29
C LEU A 222 31.37 -2.76 -12.77
N TYR A 223 31.05 -3.98 -13.20
CA TYR A 223 31.84 -5.16 -12.86
C TYR A 223 33.25 -5.09 -13.43
N THR A 224 33.41 -4.69 -14.68
CA THR A 224 34.73 -4.48 -15.30
C THR A 224 35.57 -3.45 -14.52
N ALA A 225 34.97 -2.34 -14.12
CA ALA A 225 35.63 -1.35 -13.31
C ALA A 225 36.04 -1.91 -11.93
N ARG A 226 35.14 -2.61 -11.25
CA ARG A 226 35.45 -3.27 -9.98
C ARG A 226 36.63 -4.21 -10.10
N ASP A 227 36.59 -5.11 -11.07
CA ASP A 227 37.61 -6.15 -11.26
C ASP A 227 38.99 -5.56 -11.71
N HIS A 228 39.01 -4.32 -12.24
CA HIS A 228 40.22 -3.62 -12.59
C HIS A 228 40.88 -2.92 -11.38
N TYR A 229 40.08 -2.51 -10.38
CA TYR A 229 40.56 -1.73 -9.23
C TYR A 229 40.67 -2.54 -7.93
N LEU A 230 40.25 -3.79 -7.90
CA LEU A 230 40.39 -4.73 -6.79
C LEU A 230 41.43 -5.80 -7.11
#